data_900f9c27f490766da9543009d0e3bf70
#
_entry.id   900f9c27f490766da9543009d0e3bf70
#
_cell.length_a   1.000
_cell.length_b   1.000
_cell.length_c   1.000
_cell.angle_alpha   90.00
_cell.angle_beta   90.00
_cell.angle_gamma   90.00
#
_symmetry.space_group_name_H-M   'P 1'
#
loop_
_entity.id
_entity.type
_entity.pdbx_description
1 polymer ?
#
loop_
_entity_poly.entity_id
_entity_poly.type
_entity_poly.pdbx_seq_one_letter_code
_entity_poly.pdbx_strand_id
1 'polypeptide(L)'
;MFRRLLSSAPRAAGRALSASARPATRLTAPQVTSSLAVAGRRQYHEKVLDHYSRPRNVGSMSKTDTDVGTGLVGAPACGDVMKLQIRVDPSNNTISDVKFKTFGCGSAIASSSYLTELVRGMTLEEAGRVRNTEIAKELCLPPVKLHCSMLAEDAIKSAITNYYSKNPNARSTDLGGTGSSMPKIDVETVMEPTASQTATA
;
A
#
# COMPACT_ATOMS: atom_id res chain seq x y z
N MET A 1 -23.11 -61.90 -18.18
CA MET A 1 -23.41 -62.45 -19.56
C MET A 1 -22.57 -61.61 -20.53
N PHE A 2 -21.87 -62.39 -21.44
CA PHE A 2 -21.27 -61.97 -22.72
C PHE A 2 -20.07 -61.06 -22.66
N ARG A 3 -18.96 -61.26 -23.33
CA ARG A 3 -18.28 -62.37 -24.00
C ARG A 3 -16.93 -61.80 -24.41
N ARG A 4 -15.90 -62.60 -24.15
CA ARG A 4 -14.53 -62.37 -24.65
C ARG A 4 -14.55 -62.50 -26.18
N LEU A 5 -13.76 -61.70 -26.88
CA LEU A 5 -13.24 -62.03 -28.18
C LEU A 5 -11.72 -61.75 -28.19
N LEU A 6 -11.02 -62.85 -28.22
CA LEU A 6 -9.62 -62.97 -28.60
C LEU A 6 -9.52 -62.77 -30.12
N SER A 7 -8.60 -62.00 -30.60
CA SER A 7 -8.18 -62.07 -31.99
C SER A 7 -6.65 -62.07 -32.04
N SER A 8 -6.19 -63.09 -32.62
CA SER A 8 -4.84 -63.59 -32.80
C SER A 8 -4.04 -62.79 -33.82
N ALA A 9 -2.72 -62.66 -33.50
CA ALA A 9 -1.69 -62.19 -34.41
C ALA A 9 -1.37 -63.03 -35.59
N PRO A 10 -0.72 -62.56 -36.62
CA PRO A 10 0.26 -63.33 -37.35
C PRO A 10 1.69 -62.73 -37.18
N ARG A 11 2.60 -63.69 -36.98
CA ARG A 11 4.03 -63.53 -37.09
C ARG A 11 4.43 -63.32 -38.53
N ALA A 12 5.19 -62.24 -38.81
CA ALA A 12 5.97 -62.15 -40.05
C ALA A 12 7.45 -62.12 -39.69
N ALA A 13 8.13 -63.13 -40.16
CA ALA A 13 9.60 -63.19 -40.12
C ALA A 13 10.16 -62.36 -41.26
N GLY A 14 11.23 -61.58 -40.96
CA GLY A 14 11.87 -60.79 -42.00
C GLY A 14 13.24 -60.26 -41.61
N ARG A 15 14.26 -61.00 -41.96
CA ARG A 15 15.60 -60.59 -42.36
C ARG A 15 16.40 -59.64 -41.51
N ALA A 16 17.41 -60.22 -40.88
CA ALA A 16 18.58 -59.54 -40.38
C ALA A 16 19.41 -58.88 -41.52
N LEU A 17 19.57 -57.58 -41.50
CA LEU A 17 20.57 -56.88 -42.26
C LEU A 17 21.61 -56.40 -41.22
N SER A 18 22.78 -56.97 -41.25
CA SER A 18 23.96 -56.57 -40.51
C SER A 18 24.43 -55.24 -41.05
N ALA A 19 24.15 -54.14 -40.32
CA ALA A 19 24.69 -52.83 -40.58
C ALA A 19 25.94 -52.65 -39.68
N SER A 20 27.09 -52.54 -40.35
CA SER A 20 28.38 -52.21 -39.81
C SER A 20 28.31 -50.90 -38.99
N ALA A 21 28.54 -51.04 -37.68
CA ALA A 21 28.61 -49.90 -36.80
C ALA A 21 29.90 -49.12 -37.03
N ARG A 22 29.83 -47.93 -37.59
CA ARG A 22 30.91 -46.93 -37.54
C ARG A 22 30.97 -46.34 -36.14
N PRO A 23 32.12 -46.18 -35.54
CA PRO A 23 32.24 -45.52 -34.27
C PRO A 23 31.90 -44.04 -34.45
N ALA A 24 30.79 -43.60 -33.89
CA ALA A 24 30.44 -42.17 -33.78
C ALA A 24 31.41 -41.53 -32.77
N THR A 25 32.30 -40.68 -33.29
CA THR A 25 33.08 -39.77 -32.47
C THR A 25 32.11 -38.87 -31.71
N ARG A 26 32.01 -39.08 -30.41
CA ARG A 26 31.25 -38.24 -29.49
C ARG A 26 31.93 -36.90 -29.44
N LEU A 27 31.41 -35.92 -30.20
CA LEU A 27 31.71 -34.52 -29.98
C LEU A 27 31.12 -34.15 -28.64
N THR A 28 31.96 -34.07 -27.60
CA THR A 28 31.60 -33.47 -26.36
C THR A 28 31.38 -32.00 -26.59
N ALA A 29 30.13 -31.60 -26.72
CA ALA A 29 29.76 -30.21 -26.69
C ALA A 29 30.19 -29.60 -25.35
N PRO A 30 30.84 -28.42 -25.35
CA PRO A 30 31.16 -27.76 -24.10
C PRO A 30 29.87 -27.48 -23.37
N GLN A 31 29.73 -28.05 -22.18
CA GLN A 31 28.64 -27.67 -21.27
C GLN A 31 28.86 -26.20 -20.89
N VAL A 32 28.16 -25.33 -21.58
CA VAL A 32 28.01 -23.95 -21.11
C VAL A 32 27.21 -24.03 -19.82
N THR A 33 27.92 -24.11 -18.70
CA THR A 33 27.34 -23.83 -17.40
C THR A 33 26.97 -22.36 -17.44
N SER A 34 25.74 -22.06 -17.90
CA SER A 34 25.14 -20.79 -17.64
C SER A 34 24.99 -20.68 -16.11
N SER A 35 26.00 -20.11 -15.48
CA SER A 35 25.83 -19.52 -14.19
C SER A 35 24.76 -18.44 -14.37
N LEU A 36 23.52 -18.86 -14.14
CA LEU A 36 22.44 -17.90 -13.88
C LEU A 36 22.92 -17.08 -12.70
N ALA A 37 23.58 -15.95 -13.00
CA ALA A 37 23.75 -14.91 -12.04
C ALA A 37 22.34 -14.68 -11.49
N VAL A 38 22.11 -15.13 -10.26
CA VAL A 38 20.93 -14.81 -9.49
C VAL A 38 20.98 -13.31 -9.38
N ALA A 39 20.35 -12.64 -10.39
CA ALA A 39 20.12 -11.22 -10.34
C ALA A 39 19.43 -11.02 -9.00
N GLY A 40 20.16 -10.41 -8.06
CA GLY A 40 19.73 -10.25 -6.68
C GLY A 40 18.32 -9.67 -6.73
N ARG A 41 17.33 -10.51 -6.44
CA ARG A 41 15.96 -10.07 -6.31
C ARG A 41 16.02 -8.91 -5.35
N ARG A 42 15.65 -7.73 -5.80
CA ARG A 42 15.45 -6.56 -4.94
C ARG A 42 14.30 -6.91 -4.02
N GLN A 43 14.62 -7.65 -2.97
CA GLN A 43 13.64 -8.04 -1.97
C GLN A 43 13.41 -6.84 -1.07
N TYR A 44 12.16 -6.53 -0.83
CA TYR A 44 11.80 -5.65 0.27
C TYR A 44 12.40 -6.19 1.57
N HIS A 45 12.72 -5.31 2.49
CA HIS A 45 13.14 -5.70 3.82
C HIS A 45 12.07 -6.60 4.47
N GLU A 46 12.50 -7.54 5.31
CA GLU A 46 11.61 -8.52 5.95
C GLU A 46 10.43 -7.86 6.69
N LYS A 47 10.67 -6.73 7.35
CA LYS A 47 9.62 -5.94 8.02
C LYS A 47 8.52 -5.48 7.06
N VAL A 48 8.89 -5.05 5.85
CA VAL A 48 7.90 -4.66 4.82
C VAL A 48 7.09 -5.87 4.38
N LEU A 49 7.76 -7.02 4.17
CA LEU A 49 7.09 -8.25 3.78
C LEU A 49 6.14 -8.75 4.86
N ASP A 50 6.51 -8.64 6.13
CA ASP A 50 5.68 -9.02 7.27
C ASP A 50 4.42 -8.16 7.35
N HIS A 51 4.55 -6.82 7.35
CA HIS A 51 3.41 -5.91 7.37
C HIS A 51 2.54 -5.98 6.12
N TYR A 52 3.12 -6.34 4.97
CA TYR A 52 2.36 -6.57 3.75
C TYR A 52 1.57 -7.88 3.77
N SER A 53 2.21 -8.96 4.21
CA SER A 53 1.60 -10.30 4.22
C SER A 53 0.58 -10.46 5.34
N ARG A 54 0.82 -9.81 6.47
CA ARG A 54 -0.01 -9.85 7.67
C ARG A 54 -0.31 -8.44 8.17
N PRO A 55 -1.05 -7.62 7.42
CA PRO A 55 -1.33 -6.26 7.84
C PRO A 55 -2.16 -6.22 9.11
N ARG A 56 -1.73 -5.40 10.08
CA ARG A 56 -2.37 -5.24 11.38
C ARG A 56 -3.43 -4.14 11.32
N ASN A 57 -4.48 -4.30 12.12
CA ASN A 57 -5.51 -3.28 12.29
C ASN A 57 -6.25 -2.87 11.00
N VAL A 58 -6.36 -3.79 10.05
CA VAL A 58 -7.15 -3.57 8.83
C VAL A 58 -8.63 -3.49 9.19
N GLY A 59 -9.35 -2.54 8.61
CA GLY A 59 -10.78 -2.42 8.84
C GLY A 59 -11.31 -1.01 8.65
N SER A 60 -12.46 -0.77 9.25
CA SER A 60 -13.12 0.53 9.23
C SER A 60 -13.98 0.69 10.48
N MET A 61 -14.00 1.91 11.01
CA MET A 61 -14.90 2.32 12.09
C MET A 61 -16.03 3.17 11.53
N SER A 62 -17.08 3.39 12.33
CA SER A 62 -18.17 4.28 11.96
C SER A 62 -17.63 5.73 11.87
N LYS A 63 -17.99 6.42 10.78
CA LYS A 63 -17.67 7.85 10.61
C LYS A 63 -18.54 8.76 11.47
N THR A 64 -19.69 8.25 11.93
CA THR A 64 -20.67 9.02 12.69
C THR A 64 -20.29 9.15 14.15
N ASP A 65 -19.41 8.28 14.65
CA ASP A 65 -18.94 8.33 16.04
C ASP A 65 -18.13 9.61 16.25
N THR A 66 -18.47 10.35 17.30
CA THR A 66 -17.79 11.60 17.68
C THR A 66 -16.35 11.37 18.08
N ASP A 67 -16.08 10.19 18.67
CA ASP A 67 -14.77 9.78 19.18
C ASP A 67 -13.83 9.32 18.06
N VAL A 68 -14.34 9.23 16.80
CA VAL A 68 -13.58 8.72 15.65
C VAL A 68 -13.16 9.85 14.74
N GLY A 69 -11.84 10.07 14.64
CA GLY A 69 -11.21 10.91 13.62
C GLY A 69 -10.95 10.10 12.34
N THR A 70 -11.26 10.65 11.18
CA THR A 70 -11.06 9.99 9.87
C THR A 70 -10.17 10.85 8.99
N GLY A 71 -9.03 10.30 8.58
CA GLY A 71 -8.16 10.87 7.55
C GLY A 71 -8.31 10.10 6.24
N LEU A 72 -8.48 10.81 5.13
CA LEU A 72 -8.45 10.25 3.79
C LEU A 72 -7.44 11.03 2.97
N VAL A 73 -6.41 10.36 2.51
CA VAL A 73 -5.29 10.97 1.80
C VAL A 73 -4.96 10.15 0.58
N GLY A 74 -4.54 10.82 -0.49
CA GLY A 74 -4.12 10.19 -1.73
C GLY A 74 -2.78 10.73 -2.21
N ALA A 75 -1.99 9.87 -2.83
CA ALA A 75 -0.78 10.22 -3.54
C ALA A 75 -1.00 10.06 -5.05
N PRO A 76 -1.44 11.11 -5.76
CA PRO A 76 -1.84 11.01 -7.18
C PRO A 76 -0.72 10.47 -8.08
N ALA A 77 0.54 10.78 -7.76
CA ALA A 77 1.70 10.33 -8.51
C ALA A 77 1.88 8.80 -8.53
N CYS A 78 1.34 8.10 -7.52
CA CYS A 78 1.46 6.64 -7.37
C CYS A 78 0.12 5.92 -7.47
N GLY A 79 -0.98 6.66 -7.47
CA GLY A 79 -2.33 6.09 -7.40
C GLY A 79 -2.66 5.46 -6.04
N ASP A 80 -1.83 5.70 -5.02
CA ASP A 80 -2.04 5.18 -3.67
C ASP A 80 -3.08 6.04 -2.93
N VAL A 81 -4.01 5.40 -2.24
CA VAL A 81 -5.01 6.07 -1.38
C VAL A 81 -5.05 5.38 -0.04
N MET A 82 -5.04 6.17 1.03
CA MET A 82 -5.11 5.67 2.40
C MET A 82 -6.26 6.32 3.15
N LYS A 83 -7.08 5.51 3.77
CA LYS A 83 -8.08 5.91 4.77
C LYS A 83 -7.61 5.43 6.13
N LEU A 84 -7.33 6.35 7.04
CA LEU A 84 -6.98 6.07 8.42
C LEU A 84 -8.13 6.52 9.34
N GLN A 85 -8.46 5.72 10.32
CA GLN A 85 -9.44 6.05 11.36
C GLN A 85 -8.82 5.80 12.72
N ILE A 86 -8.88 6.81 13.58
CA ILE A 86 -8.40 6.75 14.95
C ILE A 86 -9.60 6.90 15.89
N ARG A 87 -9.66 6.09 16.92
CA ARG A 87 -10.59 6.27 18.04
C ARG A 87 -9.83 6.87 19.21
N VAL A 88 -10.30 7.97 19.70
CA VAL A 88 -9.68 8.72 20.78
C VAL A 88 -10.47 8.55 22.06
N ASP A 89 -9.80 8.28 23.17
CA ASP A 89 -10.40 8.30 24.50
C ASP A 89 -10.48 9.76 24.97
N PRO A 90 -11.69 10.29 25.16
CA PRO A 90 -11.87 11.71 25.55
C PRO A 90 -11.32 12.03 26.94
N SER A 91 -11.12 11.03 27.80
CA SER A 91 -10.59 11.25 29.16
C SER A 91 -9.10 11.59 29.19
N ASN A 92 -8.32 10.91 28.34
CA ASN A 92 -6.87 10.99 28.33
C ASN A 92 -6.30 11.59 27.04
N ASN A 93 -7.12 11.90 26.03
CA ASN A 93 -6.71 12.27 24.68
C ASN A 93 -5.70 11.28 24.05
N THR A 94 -5.84 9.99 24.37
CA THR A 94 -5.02 8.92 23.84
C THR A 94 -5.76 8.13 22.75
N ILE A 95 -5.00 7.61 21.81
CA ILE A 95 -5.54 6.81 20.72
C ILE A 95 -5.75 5.38 21.23
N SER A 96 -7.01 5.00 21.46
CA SER A 96 -7.39 3.68 21.99
C SER A 96 -7.39 2.60 20.90
N ASP A 97 -7.88 2.92 19.70
CA ASP A 97 -7.91 1.98 18.59
C ASP A 97 -7.66 2.70 17.26
N VAL A 98 -7.11 1.96 16.31
CA VAL A 98 -6.77 2.49 14.97
C VAL A 98 -7.18 1.47 13.92
N LYS A 99 -7.82 1.93 12.85
CA LYS A 99 -8.14 1.11 11.69
C LYS A 99 -7.72 1.79 10.41
N PHE A 100 -7.30 0.99 9.44
CA PHE A 100 -6.97 1.54 8.14
C PHE A 100 -7.51 0.70 6.97
N LYS A 101 -7.66 1.36 5.85
CA LYS A 101 -7.85 0.76 4.52
C LYS A 101 -6.95 1.51 3.55
N THR A 102 -6.11 0.77 2.84
CA THR A 102 -5.20 1.33 1.85
C THR A 102 -5.41 0.62 0.52
N PHE A 103 -5.46 1.41 -0.53
CA PHE A 103 -5.34 0.95 -1.90
C PHE A 103 -4.04 1.48 -2.46
N GLY A 104 -3.13 0.59 -2.88
CA GLY A 104 -1.82 1.02 -3.34
C GLY A 104 -0.77 -0.08 -3.37
N CYS A 105 0.47 0.32 -3.44
CA CYS A 105 1.62 -0.60 -3.52
C CYS A 105 1.88 -1.30 -2.17
N GLY A 106 2.66 -2.39 -2.21
CA GLY A 106 3.00 -3.14 -0.99
C GLY A 106 3.69 -2.31 0.10
N SER A 107 4.49 -1.30 -0.30
CA SER A 107 5.11 -0.37 0.65
C SER A 107 4.08 0.54 1.31
N ALA A 108 3.03 0.97 0.58
CA ALA A 108 1.96 1.79 1.15
C ALA A 108 1.15 0.98 2.18
N ILE A 109 0.83 -0.28 1.87
CA ILE A 109 0.15 -1.18 2.81
C ILE A 109 1.00 -1.41 4.05
N ALA A 110 2.30 -1.66 3.88
CA ALA A 110 3.22 -1.89 5.00
C ALA A 110 3.37 -0.64 5.87
N SER A 111 3.53 0.55 5.27
CA SER A 111 3.61 1.82 6.01
C SER A 111 2.33 2.13 6.78
N SER A 112 1.17 1.86 6.18
CA SER A 112 -0.13 2.01 6.85
C SER A 112 -0.28 1.07 8.04
N SER A 113 0.08 -0.20 7.85
CA SER A 113 0.02 -1.21 8.92
C SER A 113 0.96 -0.85 10.08
N TYR A 114 2.20 -0.50 9.79
CA TYR A 114 3.17 -0.09 10.81
C TYR A 114 2.72 1.17 11.56
N LEU A 115 2.23 2.20 10.84
CA LEU A 115 1.70 3.41 11.46
C LEU A 115 0.63 3.09 12.51
N THR A 116 -0.28 2.15 12.23
CA THR A 116 -1.35 1.81 13.18
C THR A 116 -0.84 1.17 14.46
N GLU A 117 0.26 0.41 14.40
CA GLU A 117 0.91 -0.12 15.61
C GLU A 117 1.63 0.99 16.38
N LEU A 118 2.31 1.87 15.66
CA LEU A 118 3.09 2.96 16.26
C LEU A 118 2.20 3.93 17.03
N VAL A 119 1.09 4.38 16.44
CA VAL A 119 0.26 5.44 17.04
C VAL A 119 -0.74 4.93 18.07
N ARG A 120 -0.97 3.64 18.16
CA ARG A 120 -1.87 3.05 19.15
C ARG A 120 -1.33 3.23 20.57
N GLY A 121 -2.10 3.86 21.44
CA GLY A 121 -1.71 4.17 22.81
C GLY A 121 -0.95 5.49 22.98
N MET A 122 -0.59 6.17 21.88
CA MET A 122 0.00 7.50 21.94
C MET A 122 -1.06 8.56 22.21
N THR A 123 -0.61 9.70 22.74
CA THR A 123 -1.45 10.90 22.79
C THR A 123 -1.60 11.49 21.38
N LEU A 124 -2.65 12.30 21.17
CA LEU A 124 -2.84 12.98 19.87
C LEU A 124 -1.66 13.87 19.50
N GLU A 125 -1.00 14.47 20.50
CA GLU A 125 0.17 15.33 20.30
C GLU A 125 1.37 14.53 19.79
N GLU A 126 1.66 13.41 20.43
CA GLU A 126 2.75 12.52 20.03
C GLU A 126 2.49 11.93 18.63
N ALA A 127 1.28 11.47 18.39
CA ALA A 127 0.89 10.94 17.08
C ALA A 127 1.01 11.98 15.96
N GLY A 128 0.71 13.26 16.26
CA GLY A 128 0.87 14.38 15.32
C GLY A 128 2.34 14.71 14.99
N ARG A 129 3.27 14.33 15.87
CA ARG A 129 4.72 14.53 15.67
C ARG A 129 5.42 13.41 14.94
N VAL A 130 4.74 12.30 14.68
CA VAL A 130 5.28 11.17 13.91
C VAL A 130 5.69 11.64 12.52
N ARG A 131 6.93 11.33 12.14
CA ARG A 131 7.51 11.73 10.85
C ARG A 131 7.62 10.56 9.90
N ASN A 132 7.48 10.85 8.63
CA ASN A 132 7.69 9.88 7.54
C ASN A 132 9.08 9.21 7.62
N THR A 133 10.11 9.95 8.10
CA THR A 133 11.48 9.44 8.22
C THR A 133 11.60 8.32 9.24
N GLU A 134 10.82 8.31 10.30
CA GLU A 134 10.77 7.24 11.30
C GLU A 134 10.17 5.98 10.70
N ILE A 135 9.03 6.11 10.03
CA ILE A 135 8.36 5.02 9.32
C ILE A 135 9.29 4.42 8.26
N ALA A 136 9.93 5.29 7.46
CA ALA A 136 10.82 4.85 6.40
C ALA A 136 12.08 4.14 6.91
N LYS A 137 12.65 4.60 8.02
CA LYS A 137 13.81 3.96 8.67
C LYS A 137 13.45 2.60 9.23
N GLU A 138 12.35 2.51 9.96
CA GLU A 138 11.93 1.26 10.60
C GLU A 138 11.63 0.17 9.58
N LEU A 139 10.95 0.52 8.50
CA LEU A 139 10.63 -0.39 7.40
C LEU A 139 11.78 -0.56 6.39
N CYS A 140 12.91 0.16 6.57
CA CYS A 140 14.02 0.16 5.63
C CYS A 140 13.56 0.42 4.19
N LEU A 141 12.71 1.43 3.99
CA LEU A 141 12.17 1.76 2.68
C LEU A 141 13.25 2.36 1.77
N PRO A 142 13.34 1.94 0.51
CA PRO A 142 14.24 2.56 -0.44
C PRO A 142 13.78 4.01 -0.76
N PRO A 143 14.70 4.92 -1.15
CA PRO A 143 14.39 6.34 -1.39
C PRO A 143 13.22 6.56 -2.36
N VAL A 144 13.08 5.69 -3.37
CA VAL A 144 11.99 5.76 -4.36
C VAL A 144 10.61 5.44 -3.78
N LYS A 145 10.54 4.95 -2.53
CA LYS A 145 9.30 4.57 -1.83
C LYS A 145 9.00 5.45 -0.61
N LEU A 146 9.74 6.54 -0.42
CA LEU A 146 9.51 7.47 0.70
C LEU A 146 8.13 8.14 0.64
N HIS A 147 7.55 8.30 -0.54
CA HIS A 147 6.19 8.83 -0.69
C HIS A 147 5.13 7.97 0.02
N CYS A 148 5.36 6.66 0.18
CA CYS A 148 4.43 5.79 0.93
C CYS A 148 4.45 6.09 2.43
N SER A 149 5.62 6.46 3.00
CA SER A 149 5.71 6.91 4.39
C SER A 149 5.16 8.32 4.59
N MET A 150 5.30 9.21 3.59
CA MET A 150 4.66 10.53 3.61
C MET A 150 3.14 10.42 3.63
N LEU A 151 2.58 9.52 2.82
CA LEU A 151 1.15 9.25 2.81
C LEU A 151 0.62 8.84 4.19
N ALA A 152 1.41 8.04 4.93
CA ALA A 152 1.06 7.61 6.28
C ALA A 152 1.09 8.79 7.28
N GLU A 153 2.12 9.65 7.19
CA GLU A 153 2.22 10.88 8.00
C GLU A 153 1.04 11.82 7.74
N ASP A 154 0.71 12.06 6.49
CA ASP A 154 -0.41 12.93 6.11
C ASP A 154 -1.75 12.37 6.58
N ALA A 155 -1.92 11.05 6.54
CA ALA A 155 -3.14 10.39 6.97
C ALA A 155 -3.40 10.55 8.47
N ILE A 156 -2.38 10.43 9.33
CA ILE A 156 -2.56 10.63 10.77
C ILE A 156 -2.86 12.09 11.10
N LYS A 157 -2.17 13.04 10.46
CA LYS A 157 -2.45 14.47 10.64
C LYS A 157 -3.86 14.85 10.20
N SER A 158 -4.32 14.31 9.07
CA SER A 158 -5.68 14.49 8.57
C SER A 158 -6.73 13.90 9.52
N ALA A 159 -6.47 12.71 10.10
CA ALA A 159 -7.36 12.08 11.06
C ALA A 159 -7.49 12.88 12.36
N ILE A 160 -6.37 13.40 12.88
CA ILE A 160 -6.34 14.26 14.07
C ILE A 160 -7.11 15.56 13.80
N THR A 161 -6.88 16.22 12.66
CA THR A 161 -7.59 17.45 12.28
C THR A 161 -9.10 17.21 12.19
N ASN A 162 -9.52 16.09 11.61
CA ASN A 162 -10.94 15.73 11.54
C ASN A 162 -11.54 15.48 12.93
N TYR A 163 -10.79 14.86 13.84
CA TYR A 163 -11.23 14.66 15.22
C TYR A 163 -11.46 16.00 15.93
N TYR A 164 -10.53 16.96 15.82
CA TYR A 164 -10.70 18.29 16.42
C TYR A 164 -11.84 19.09 15.79
N SER A 165 -12.09 18.90 14.48
CA SER A 165 -13.25 19.54 13.83
C SER A 165 -14.57 19.05 14.41
N LYS A 166 -14.65 17.80 14.84
CA LYS A 166 -15.83 17.21 15.48
C LYS A 166 -15.94 17.57 16.96
N ASN A 167 -14.79 17.75 17.63
CA ASN A 167 -14.69 17.97 19.07
C ASN A 167 -13.97 19.29 19.35
N PRO A 168 -14.63 20.46 19.15
CA PRO A 168 -13.98 21.77 19.31
C PRO A 168 -13.53 22.04 20.75
N ASN A 169 -14.10 21.33 21.74
CA ASN A 169 -13.69 21.43 23.14
C ASN A 169 -12.47 20.55 23.50
N ALA A 170 -12.04 19.66 22.62
CA ALA A 170 -10.81 18.93 22.79
C ALA A 170 -9.63 19.95 22.69
N ARG A 171 -8.59 19.76 23.53
CA ARG A 171 -7.41 20.63 23.46
C ARG A 171 -6.83 20.55 22.05
N SER A 172 -6.77 21.69 21.37
CA SER A 172 -6.04 21.79 20.11
C SER A 172 -4.57 21.57 20.41
N THR A 173 -4.00 20.52 19.81
CA THR A 173 -2.56 20.32 19.84
C THR A 173 -1.90 21.27 18.86
N ASP A 174 -0.84 21.91 19.30
CA ASP A 174 0.04 22.64 18.41
C ASP A 174 0.82 21.62 17.57
N LEU A 175 0.34 21.31 16.39
CA LEU A 175 0.97 20.38 15.42
C LEU A 175 2.25 20.98 14.83
N GLY A 176 3.00 21.70 15.67
CA GLY A 176 4.34 22.22 15.43
C GLY A 176 4.73 22.43 13.97
N GLY A 177 4.43 23.60 13.42
CA GLY A 177 5.23 24.13 12.33
C GLY A 177 4.69 24.08 10.92
N THR A 178 3.46 23.69 10.66
CA THR A 178 2.80 24.01 9.39
C THR A 178 1.54 24.84 9.64
N GLY A 179 1.78 26.02 10.24
CA GLY A 179 0.81 27.10 10.26
C GLY A 179 0.68 27.78 8.88
N SER A 180 0.49 27.01 7.85
CA SER A 180 -0.19 27.51 6.67
C SER A 180 -1.67 27.39 6.98
N SER A 181 -2.22 28.42 7.66
CA SER A 181 -3.63 28.70 7.55
C SER A 181 -3.91 28.76 6.05
N MET A 182 -4.57 27.73 5.53
CA MET A 182 -5.17 27.85 4.20
C MET A 182 -6.04 29.11 4.27
N PRO A 183 -5.82 30.11 3.40
CA PRO A 183 -6.73 31.23 3.33
C PRO A 183 -8.14 30.63 3.07
N LYS A 184 -9.08 30.95 3.94
CA LYS A 184 -10.49 30.71 3.65
C LYS A 184 -10.75 31.47 2.35
N ILE A 185 -10.91 30.74 1.27
CA ILE A 185 -11.41 31.30 0.02
C ILE A 185 -12.90 31.48 0.29
N ASP A 186 -13.27 32.68 0.68
CA ASP A 186 -14.65 33.10 0.73
C ASP A 186 -15.16 33.15 -0.72
N VAL A 187 -15.95 32.16 -1.09
CA VAL A 187 -16.51 31.96 -2.43
C VAL A 187 -17.59 33.00 -2.75
N GLU A 188 -17.77 34.02 -1.92
CA GLU A 188 -18.88 34.98 -2.04
C GLU A 188 -18.62 36.12 -3.02
N THR A 189 -17.48 36.21 -3.70
CA THR A 189 -17.18 37.41 -4.50
C THR A 189 -17.10 37.19 -6.01
N VAL A 190 -17.69 36.15 -6.56
CA VAL A 190 -17.73 35.95 -8.02
C VAL A 190 -19.15 35.72 -8.54
N MET A 191 -20.07 36.63 -8.21
CA MET A 191 -21.31 36.80 -8.94
C MET A 191 -21.68 38.27 -8.98
N GLU A 192 -20.92 39.08 -9.71
CA GLU A 192 -21.44 40.32 -10.26
C GLU A 192 -22.01 40.03 -11.67
N PRO A 193 -23.28 40.23 -11.89
CA PRO A 193 -23.83 40.14 -13.23
C PRO A 193 -23.42 41.40 -14.01
N THR A 194 -22.64 41.21 -15.05
CA THR A 194 -22.30 42.26 -16.01
C THR A 194 -23.60 42.75 -16.67
N ALA A 195 -24.04 43.92 -16.22
CA ALA A 195 -25.17 44.61 -16.80
C ALA A 195 -24.88 44.96 -18.27
N SER A 196 -25.78 44.50 -19.12
CA SER A 196 -25.99 44.87 -20.51
C SER A 196 -25.88 46.37 -20.73
N GLN A 197 -24.86 46.81 -21.49
CA GLN A 197 -24.93 48.15 -22.13
C GLN A 197 -25.61 47.99 -23.47
N THR A 198 -26.88 48.36 -23.51
CA THR A 198 -27.63 48.71 -24.72
C THR A 198 -27.03 49.97 -25.32
N ALA A 199 -26.42 49.85 -26.49
CA ALA A 199 -26.11 50.97 -27.33
C ALA A 199 -27.37 51.39 -28.11
N THR A 200 -27.81 52.61 -27.89
CA THR A 200 -28.79 53.32 -28.71
C THR A 200 -28.11 54.29 -29.66
N ALA A 201 -28.61 54.28 -30.90
CA ALA A 201 -28.48 55.20 -32.03
C ALA A 201 -27.31 55.01 -32.95
#